data_6ccb19f10a8d6984a4b2b19f917b15a5
#
_entry.id   6ccb19f10a8d6984a4b2b19f917b15a5
#
_cell.length_a   1.000
_cell.length_b   1.000
_cell.length_c   1.000
_cell.angle_alpha   90.00
_cell.angle_beta   90.00
_cell.angle_gamma   90.00
#
_symmetry.space_group_name_H-M   'P 1'
#
loop_
_entity.id
_entity.type
_entity.pdbx_description
1 polymer ?
#
loop_
_entity_poly.entity_id
_entity_poly.type
_entity_poly.pdbx_seq_one_letter_code
_entity_poly.pdbx_strand_id
1 'polypeptide(L)'
;TYLNGIICFIPALAPILGAWLTVQFGWRMNFLFLTFFAIFGLVITLLFFKETRPADSYYQGHILDLRRFMPIISTPIFLFNSLLCMVAMSAILVYVTLAPGWLITHLGGTVADFTFWFTLNAVCSIVASFIAPMYIKNNSQRALRLGVGLLIFSGLLMLALSTIQTALALMLPMLIAALGFALS
;
A
#
# COMPACT_ATOMS: atom_id res chain seq x y z
N THR A 1 -7.96 -13.02 -6.53
CA THR A 1 -9.00 -11.96 -6.41
C THR A 1 -9.43 -11.72 -4.96
N TYR A 2 -9.74 -12.75 -4.17
CA TYR A 2 -10.07 -12.58 -2.74
C TYR A 2 -8.87 -12.04 -1.92
N LEU A 3 -7.67 -12.50 -2.23
CA LEU A 3 -6.45 -12.07 -1.54
C LEU A 3 -6.21 -10.56 -1.70
N ASN A 4 -6.39 -10.00 -2.90
CA ASN A 4 -6.26 -8.56 -3.13
C ASN A 4 -7.29 -7.75 -2.34
N GLY A 5 -8.53 -8.24 -2.22
CA GLY A 5 -9.55 -7.60 -1.40
C GLY A 5 -9.13 -7.52 0.08
N ILE A 6 -8.58 -8.62 0.62
CA ILE A 6 -8.08 -8.66 2.01
C ILE A 6 -6.90 -7.69 2.19
N ILE A 7 -5.94 -7.69 1.25
CA ILE A 7 -4.76 -6.80 1.30
C ILE A 7 -5.19 -5.32 1.30
N CYS A 8 -6.21 -4.95 0.52
CA CYS A 8 -6.72 -3.57 0.50
C CYS A 8 -7.53 -3.21 1.75
N PHE A 9 -8.16 -4.20 2.41
CA PHE A 9 -9.00 -3.97 3.58
C PHE A 9 -8.18 -3.70 4.86
N ILE A 10 -7.03 -4.35 5.00
CA ILE A 10 -6.15 -4.20 6.17
C ILE A 10 -5.69 -2.76 6.40
N PRO A 11 -5.19 -2.02 5.40
CA PRO A 11 -4.79 -0.61 5.58
C PRO A 11 -5.94 0.31 5.98
N ALA A 12 -7.19 -0.05 5.66
CA ALA A 12 -8.36 0.72 6.09
C ALA A 12 -8.66 0.53 7.57
N LEU A 13 -8.53 -0.69 8.09
CA LEU A 13 -8.81 -1.02 9.48
C LEU A 13 -7.67 -0.67 10.43
N ALA A 14 -6.43 -0.78 9.99
CA ALA A 14 -5.26 -0.62 10.84
C ALA A 14 -5.19 0.75 11.55
N PRO A 15 -5.43 1.90 10.90
CA PRO A 15 -5.41 3.19 11.58
C PRO A 15 -6.54 3.35 12.59
N ILE A 16 -7.72 2.81 12.31
CA ILE A 16 -8.89 2.87 13.21
C ILE A 16 -8.57 2.08 14.49
N LEU A 17 -8.06 0.86 14.33
CA LEU A 17 -7.65 0.02 15.45
C LEU A 17 -6.50 0.66 16.24
N GLY A 18 -5.49 1.19 15.55
CA GLY A 18 -4.34 1.84 16.17
C GLY A 18 -4.72 3.09 16.94
N ALA A 19 -5.58 3.94 16.38
CA ALA A 19 -6.10 5.12 17.05
C ALA A 19 -6.91 4.73 18.32
N TRP A 20 -7.79 3.75 18.21
CA TRP A 20 -8.56 3.25 19.34
C TRP A 20 -7.67 2.71 20.47
N LEU A 21 -6.71 1.85 20.15
CA LEU A 21 -5.75 1.32 21.11
C LEU A 21 -4.95 2.43 21.79
N THR A 22 -4.51 3.43 21.01
CA THR A 22 -3.73 4.55 21.53
C THR A 22 -4.53 5.40 22.51
N VAL A 23 -5.78 5.71 22.20
CA VAL A 23 -6.66 6.51 23.06
C VAL A 23 -7.02 5.79 24.36
N GLN A 24 -7.30 4.48 24.30
CA GLN A 24 -7.74 3.71 25.47
C GLN A 24 -6.57 3.27 26.36
N PHE A 25 -5.46 2.84 25.79
CA PHE A 25 -4.39 2.15 26.51
C PHE A 25 -3.00 2.77 26.31
N GLY A 26 -2.93 3.84 25.52
CA GLY A 26 -1.66 4.49 25.17
C GLY A 26 -0.92 3.81 23.99
N TRP A 27 0.03 4.55 23.43
CA TRP A 27 0.73 4.16 22.20
C TRP A 27 1.51 2.83 22.30
N ARG A 28 1.97 2.46 23.51
CA ARG A 28 2.71 1.19 23.74
C ARG A 28 1.85 -0.04 23.47
N MET A 29 0.55 0.07 23.62
CA MET A 29 -0.37 -1.04 23.38
C MET A 29 -0.41 -1.49 21.92
N ASN A 30 -0.14 -0.58 20.98
CA ASN A 30 -0.01 -0.92 19.58
C ASN A 30 1.14 -1.93 19.34
N PHE A 31 2.26 -1.75 20.00
CA PHE A 31 3.40 -2.67 19.89
C PHE A 31 3.11 -4.03 20.53
N LEU A 32 2.43 -4.03 21.68
CA LEU A 32 1.99 -5.29 22.31
C LEU A 32 1.01 -6.03 21.40
N PHE A 33 0.03 -5.34 20.82
CA PHE A 33 -0.89 -5.92 19.86
C PHE A 33 -0.17 -6.55 18.67
N LEU A 34 0.78 -5.83 18.07
CA LEU A 34 1.58 -6.35 16.95
C LEU A 34 2.41 -7.58 17.37
N THR A 35 2.97 -7.58 18.58
CA THR A 35 3.72 -8.71 19.11
C THR A 35 2.84 -9.95 19.26
N PHE A 36 1.67 -9.80 19.87
CA PHE A 36 0.70 -10.90 19.99
C PHE A 36 0.24 -11.40 18.62
N PHE A 37 -0.04 -10.50 17.70
CA PHE A 37 -0.43 -10.85 16.34
C PHE A 37 0.66 -11.64 15.60
N ALA A 38 1.91 -11.22 15.75
CA ALA A 38 3.06 -11.90 15.14
C ALA A 38 3.27 -13.30 15.75
N ILE A 39 3.20 -13.43 17.08
CA ILE A 39 3.30 -14.72 17.77
C ILE A 39 2.15 -15.65 17.35
N PHE A 40 0.94 -15.14 17.28
CA PHE A 40 -0.23 -15.89 16.83
C PHE A 40 -0.07 -16.40 15.41
N GLY A 41 0.39 -15.53 14.49
CA GLY A 41 0.69 -15.90 13.10
C GLY A 41 1.80 -16.97 13.02
N LEU A 42 2.86 -16.84 13.82
CA LEU A 42 3.93 -17.82 13.89
C LEU A 42 3.42 -19.18 14.37
N VAL A 43 2.62 -19.21 15.43
CA VAL A 43 2.05 -20.45 15.98
C VAL A 43 1.13 -21.13 14.96
N ILE A 44 0.27 -20.38 14.29
CA ILE A 44 -0.59 -20.94 13.23
C ILE A 44 0.26 -21.51 12.11
N THR A 45 1.29 -20.79 11.68
CA THR A 45 2.18 -21.26 10.61
C THR A 45 2.88 -22.56 11.00
N LEU A 46 3.42 -22.64 12.20
CA LEU A 46 4.11 -23.84 12.67
C LEU A 46 3.20 -25.05 12.85
N LEU A 47 1.93 -24.83 13.25
CA LEU A 47 1.01 -25.92 13.52
C LEU A 47 0.26 -26.41 12.28
N PHE A 48 -0.09 -25.52 11.35
CA PHE A 48 -0.99 -25.83 10.24
C PHE A 48 -0.31 -25.85 8.87
N PHE A 49 0.81 -25.15 8.69
CA PHE A 49 1.51 -25.15 7.43
C PHE A 49 2.42 -26.37 7.32
N LYS A 50 2.12 -27.24 6.36
CA LYS A 50 2.99 -28.34 5.95
C LYS A 50 3.89 -27.87 4.82
N GLU A 51 5.07 -28.50 4.72
CA GLU A 51 5.95 -28.27 3.58
C GLU A 51 5.21 -28.58 2.27
N THR A 52 5.07 -27.56 1.42
CA THR A 52 4.38 -27.65 0.12
C THR A 52 5.35 -27.79 -1.05
N ARG A 53 6.64 -27.79 -0.78
CA ARG A 53 7.67 -27.91 -1.80
C ARG A 53 7.64 -29.31 -2.41
N PRO A 54 7.55 -29.45 -3.75
CA PRO A 54 7.66 -30.74 -4.41
C PRO A 54 9.01 -31.40 -4.11
N ALA A 55 8.99 -32.71 -3.84
CA ALA A 55 10.19 -33.48 -3.52
C ALA A 55 11.28 -33.39 -4.62
N ASP A 56 10.87 -33.26 -5.86
CA ASP A 56 11.75 -33.19 -7.04
C ASP A 56 12.38 -31.82 -7.27
N SER A 57 11.99 -30.80 -6.48
CA SER A 57 12.49 -29.42 -6.61
C SER A 57 13.71 -29.12 -5.74
N TYR A 58 14.51 -30.15 -5.39
CA TYR A 58 15.74 -29.94 -4.64
C TYR A 58 16.75 -29.17 -5.48
N TYR A 59 16.95 -27.92 -5.10
CA TYR A 59 18.02 -27.10 -5.68
C TYR A 59 19.37 -27.52 -5.07
N GLN A 60 20.27 -28.00 -5.90
CA GLN A 60 21.62 -28.46 -5.46
C GLN A 60 22.65 -27.32 -5.37
N GLY A 61 22.26 -26.07 -5.62
CA GLY A 61 23.15 -24.91 -5.59
C GLY A 61 23.13 -24.14 -4.27
N HIS A 62 24.08 -23.25 -4.10
CA HIS A 62 24.13 -22.34 -2.94
C HIS A 62 22.90 -21.44 -2.91
N ILE A 63 22.27 -21.27 -1.72
CA ILE A 63 21.07 -20.43 -1.51
C ILE A 63 21.33 -18.98 -1.91
N LEU A 64 22.57 -18.49 -1.77
CA LEU A 64 23.02 -17.14 -2.10
C LEU A 64 23.65 -17.01 -3.51
N ASP A 65 23.38 -17.95 -4.42
CA ASP A 65 23.91 -17.83 -5.78
C ASP A 65 23.15 -16.74 -6.57
N LEU A 66 23.76 -15.56 -6.62
CA LEU A 66 23.22 -14.38 -7.33
C LEU A 66 23.04 -14.62 -8.83
N ARG A 67 23.74 -15.59 -9.42
CA ARG A 67 23.61 -15.93 -10.85
C ARG A 67 22.19 -16.37 -11.22
N ARG A 68 21.42 -16.88 -10.26
CA ARG A 68 20.01 -17.27 -10.45
C ARG A 68 19.11 -16.08 -10.78
N PHE A 69 19.44 -14.92 -10.23
CA PHE A 69 18.65 -13.69 -10.39
C PHE A 69 19.06 -12.90 -11.63
N MET A 70 20.26 -13.19 -12.18
CA MET A 70 20.77 -12.49 -13.36
C MET A 70 19.80 -12.51 -14.55
N PRO A 71 19.20 -13.65 -14.97
CA PRO A 71 18.26 -13.66 -16.07
C PRO A 71 17.02 -12.79 -15.84
N ILE A 72 16.57 -12.68 -14.59
CA ILE A 72 15.41 -11.87 -14.20
C ILE A 72 15.79 -10.39 -14.22
N ILE A 73 16.89 -10.05 -13.57
CA ILE A 73 17.40 -8.66 -13.48
C ILE A 73 17.84 -8.14 -14.87
N SER A 74 18.29 -9.01 -15.76
CA SER A 74 18.69 -8.62 -17.12
C SER A 74 17.50 -8.38 -18.06
N THR A 75 16.27 -8.65 -17.63
CA THR A 75 15.08 -8.45 -18.46
C THR A 75 14.55 -7.02 -18.32
N PRO A 76 14.61 -6.17 -19.37
CA PRO A 76 14.25 -4.75 -19.28
C PRO A 76 12.80 -4.53 -18.84
N ILE A 77 11.88 -5.39 -19.28
CA ILE A 77 10.45 -5.32 -18.89
C ILE A 77 10.28 -5.56 -17.39
N PHE A 78 11.03 -6.51 -16.83
CA PHE A 78 11.01 -6.77 -15.38
C PHE A 78 11.53 -5.58 -14.59
N LEU A 79 12.65 -5.00 -15.00
CA LEU A 79 13.23 -3.81 -14.36
C LEU A 79 12.28 -2.63 -14.39
N PHE A 80 11.67 -2.37 -15.56
CA PHE A 80 10.73 -1.26 -15.73
C PHE A 80 9.51 -1.42 -14.79
N ASN A 81 8.88 -2.60 -14.77
CA ASN A 81 7.74 -2.85 -13.90
C ASN A 81 8.12 -2.81 -12.41
N SER A 82 9.29 -3.34 -12.04
CA SER A 82 9.78 -3.28 -10.66
C SER A 82 10.04 -1.84 -10.20
N LEU A 83 10.66 -1.02 -11.05
CA LEU A 83 10.87 0.40 -10.77
C LEU A 83 9.54 1.15 -10.62
N LEU A 84 8.59 0.88 -11.51
CA LEU A 84 7.26 1.48 -11.42
C LEU A 84 6.57 1.15 -10.09
N CYS A 85 6.59 -0.12 -9.69
CA CYS A 85 6.06 -0.55 -8.40
C CYS A 85 6.79 0.11 -7.22
N MET A 86 8.11 0.20 -7.27
CA MET A 86 8.91 0.84 -6.22
C MET A 86 8.57 2.33 -6.07
N VAL A 87 8.47 3.06 -7.18
CA VAL A 87 8.12 4.48 -7.17
C VAL A 87 6.69 4.69 -6.64
N ALA A 88 5.74 3.89 -7.09
CA ALA A 88 4.36 3.96 -6.63
C ALA A 88 4.24 3.66 -5.12
N MET A 89 4.90 2.61 -4.63
CA MET A 89 4.94 2.29 -3.20
C MET A 89 5.64 3.37 -2.38
N SER A 90 6.74 3.94 -2.88
CA SER A 90 7.43 5.04 -2.20
C SER A 90 6.53 6.26 -2.03
N ALA A 91 5.75 6.62 -3.04
CA ALA A 91 4.80 7.73 -2.95
C ALA A 91 3.74 7.50 -1.86
N ILE A 92 3.19 6.29 -1.77
CA ILE A 92 2.23 5.91 -0.72
C ILE A 92 2.89 5.99 0.66
N LEU A 93 4.09 5.46 0.83
CA LEU A 93 4.80 5.47 2.13
C LEU A 93 5.13 6.89 2.59
N VAL A 94 5.59 7.76 1.69
CA VAL A 94 5.84 9.19 1.98
C VAL A 94 4.56 9.85 2.46
N TYR A 95 3.44 9.63 1.77
CA TYR A 95 2.15 10.16 2.19
C TYR A 95 1.74 9.66 3.58
N VAL A 96 1.72 8.35 3.80
CA VAL A 96 1.31 7.76 5.07
C VAL A 96 2.16 8.26 6.24
N THR A 97 3.44 8.53 5.98
CA THR A 97 4.37 9.01 7.00
C THR A 97 4.22 10.52 7.29
N LEU A 98 4.04 11.33 6.25
CA LEU A 98 4.03 12.79 6.39
C LEU A 98 2.62 13.36 6.65
N ALA A 99 1.56 12.73 6.12
CA ALA A 99 0.22 13.26 6.22
C ALA A 99 -0.28 13.49 7.67
N PRO A 100 -0.05 12.57 8.64
CA PRO A 100 -0.48 12.80 10.02
C PRO A 100 0.22 14.02 10.65
N GLY A 101 1.55 14.12 10.47
CA GLY A 101 2.33 15.23 11.00
C GLY A 101 1.87 16.56 10.41
N TRP A 102 1.65 16.59 9.09
CA TRP A 102 1.23 17.81 8.41
C TRP A 102 -0.20 18.22 8.79
N LEU A 103 -1.14 17.28 8.82
CA LEU A 103 -2.54 17.56 9.16
C LEU A 103 -2.69 18.01 10.63
N ILE A 104 -2.02 17.31 11.56
CA ILE A 104 -2.18 17.56 12.99
C ILE A 104 -1.33 18.77 13.44
N THR A 105 -0.04 18.83 13.03
CA THR A 105 0.88 19.87 13.53
C THR A 105 0.77 21.18 12.76
N HIS A 106 0.59 21.16 11.44
CA HIS A 106 0.53 22.39 10.63
C HIS A 106 -0.88 22.94 10.47
N LEU A 107 -1.87 22.09 10.30
CA LEU A 107 -3.26 22.52 10.12
C LEU A 107 -4.06 22.57 11.43
N GLY A 108 -3.49 22.14 12.56
CA GLY A 108 -4.18 22.08 13.84
C GLY A 108 -5.36 21.08 13.88
N GLY A 109 -5.38 20.13 12.96
CA GLY A 109 -6.39 19.08 12.91
C GLY A 109 -6.25 18.08 14.06
N THR A 110 -7.29 17.29 14.27
CA THR A 110 -7.30 16.23 15.28
C THR A 110 -6.88 14.88 14.69
N VAL A 111 -6.56 13.93 15.56
CA VAL A 111 -6.33 12.53 15.17
C VAL A 111 -7.58 11.95 14.49
N ALA A 112 -8.77 12.38 14.89
CA ALA A 112 -10.04 11.96 14.29
C ALA A 112 -10.15 12.46 12.84
N ASP A 113 -9.76 13.70 12.55
CA ASP A 113 -9.77 14.25 11.19
C ASP A 113 -8.82 13.46 10.28
N PHE A 114 -7.62 13.17 10.77
CA PHE A 114 -6.69 12.33 10.03
C PHE A 114 -7.27 10.93 9.75
N THR A 115 -7.83 10.29 10.78
CA THR A 115 -8.41 8.95 10.64
C THR A 115 -9.57 8.93 9.64
N PHE A 116 -10.41 9.98 9.63
CA PHE A 116 -11.49 10.13 8.67
C PHE A 116 -10.96 10.18 7.22
N TRP A 117 -10.03 11.08 6.94
CA TRP A 117 -9.45 11.23 5.60
C TRP A 117 -8.70 9.98 5.14
N PHE A 118 -7.95 9.36 6.05
CA PHE A 118 -7.23 8.14 5.75
C PHE A 118 -8.18 6.97 5.44
N THR A 119 -9.26 6.84 6.22
CA THR A 119 -10.30 5.83 5.97
C THR A 119 -10.99 6.06 4.64
N LEU A 120 -11.30 7.30 4.30
CA LEU A 120 -11.88 7.65 3.00
C LEU A 120 -10.96 7.25 1.84
N ASN A 121 -9.66 7.54 1.96
CA ASN A 121 -8.65 7.12 0.97
C ASN A 121 -8.60 5.59 0.84
N ALA A 122 -8.62 4.88 1.94
CA ALA A 122 -8.61 3.41 1.96
C ALA A 122 -9.89 2.82 1.31
N VAL A 123 -11.06 3.39 1.59
CA VAL A 123 -12.33 2.98 0.94
C VAL A 123 -12.25 3.21 -0.57
N CYS A 124 -11.77 4.38 -1.01
CA CYS A 124 -11.57 4.66 -2.44
C CYS A 124 -10.60 3.66 -3.08
N SER A 125 -9.51 3.30 -2.40
CA SER A 125 -8.54 2.31 -2.87
C SER A 125 -9.16 0.92 -3.00
N ILE A 126 -10.00 0.51 -2.04
CA ILE A 126 -10.73 -0.76 -2.08
C ILE A 126 -11.66 -0.77 -3.30
N VAL A 127 -12.51 0.25 -3.45
CA VAL A 127 -13.44 0.36 -4.57
C VAL A 127 -12.70 0.34 -5.91
N ALA A 128 -11.61 1.10 -6.02
CA ALA A 128 -10.75 1.12 -7.20
C ALA A 128 -10.18 -0.26 -7.53
N SER A 129 -9.71 -1.02 -6.51
CA SER A 129 -9.16 -2.37 -6.68
C SER A 129 -10.18 -3.39 -7.16
N PHE A 130 -11.46 -3.21 -6.85
CA PHE A 130 -12.54 -4.07 -7.40
C PHE A 130 -12.92 -3.69 -8.82
N ILE A 131 -12.83 -2.41 -9.18
CA ILE A 131 -13.19 -1.90 -10.51
C ILE A 131 -12.04 -2.10 -11.50
N ALA A 132 -10.80 -1.93 -11.07
CA ALA A 132 -9.59 -2.02 -11.91
C ALA A 132 -9.51 -3.31 -12.75
N PRO A 133 -9.77 -4.53 -12.20
CA PRO A 133 -9.71 -5.76 -12.99
C PRO A 133 -10.68 -5.79 -14.18
N MET A 134 -11.81 -5.08 -14.10
CA MET A 134 -12.77 -4.99 -15.20
C MET A 134 -12.20 -4.21 -16.39
N TYR A 135 -11.45 -3.15 -16.11
CA TYR A 135 -10.75 -2.36 -17.14
C TYR A 135 -9.51 -3.07 -17.68
N ILE A 136 -8.72 -3.69 -16.80
CA ILE A 136 -7.49 -4.40 -17.16
C ILE A 136 -7.79 -5.59 -18.08
N LYS A 137 -8.89 -6.31 -17.84
CA LYS A 137 -9.32 -7.45 -18.66
C LYS A 137 -9.56 -7.07 -20.12
N ASN A 138 -10.10 -5.88 -20.38
CA ASN A 138 -10.39 -5.43 -21.74
C ASN A 138 -9.17 -4.91 -22.48
N ASN A 139 -8.29 -4.17 -21.82
CA ASN A 139 -7.07 -3.64 -22.42
C ASN A 139 -6.05 -3.22 -21.36
N SER A 140 -5.17 -4.15 -20.99
CA SER A 140 -4.15 -3.96 -19.96
C SER A 140 -3.23 -2.75 -20.23
N GLN A 141 -2.84 -2.52 -21.49
CA GLN A 141 -1.96 -1.38 -21.82
C GLN A 141 -2.65 -0.02 -21.63
N ARG A 142 -3.95 0.06 -21.93
CA ARG A 142 -4.72 1.30 -21.70
C ARG A 142 -4.90 1.54 -20.22
N ALA A 143 -5.22 0.50 -19.45
CA ALA A 143 -5.34 0.58 -18.00
C ALA A 143 -4.04 1.10 -17.37
N LEU A 144 -2.89 0.54 -17.74
CA LEU A 144 -1.58 0.98 -17.26
C LEU A 144 -1.29 2.45 -17.61
N ARG A 145 -1.55 2.86 -18.85
CA ARG A 145 -1.35 4.26 -19.27
C ARG A 145 -2.23 5.22 -18.50
N LEU A 146 -3.51 4.87 -18.27
CA LEU A 146 -4.42 5.66 -17.45
C LEU A 146 -3.97 5.72 -16.00
N GLY A 147 -3.53 4.59 -15.42
CA GLY A 147 -3.02 4.53 -14.06
C GLY A 147 -1.80 5.44 -13.86
N VAL A 148 -0.81 5.32 -14.73
CA VAL A 148 0.39 6.18 -14.71
C VAL A 148 0.02 7.66 -14.95
N GLY A 149 -0.89 7.94 -15.88
CA GLY A 149 -1.37 9.31 -16.14
C GLY A 149 -2.04 9.93 -14.90
N LEU A 150 -2.88 9.15 -14.18
CA LEU A 150 -3.51 9.60 -12.93
C LEU A 150 -2.47 9.84 -11.82
N LEU A 151 -1.44 9.00 -11.71
CA LEU A 151 -0.36 9.21 -10.75
C LEU A 151 0.42 10.49 -11.03
N ILE A 152 0.78 10.74 -12.30
CA ILE A 152 1.46 11.99 -12.70
C ILE A 152 0.54 13.20 -12.44
N PHE A 153 -0.73 13.13 -12.84
CA PHE A 153 -1.70 14.19 -12.62
C PHE A 153 -1.87 14.48 -11.13
N SER A 154 -1.99 13.47 -10.30
CA SER A 154 -2.05 13.59 -8.84
C SER A 154 -0.84 14.32 -8.27
N GLY A 155 0.37 13.95 -8.70
CA GLY A 155 1.62 14.61 -8.27
C GLY A 155 1.65 16.08 -8.68
N LEU A 156 1.29 16.40 -9.93
CA LEU A 156 1.21 17.79 -10.41
C LEU A 156 0.15 18.60 -9.67
N LEU A 157 -1.01 18.00 -9.41
CA LEU A 157 -2.07 18.64 -8.65
C LEU A 157 -1.62 18.92 -7.21
N MET A 158 -0.89 17.99 -6.59
CA MET A 158 -0.32 18.20 -5.25
C MET A 158 0.68 19.36 -5.21
N LEU A 159 1.53 19.49 -6.24
CA LEU A 159 2.42 20.63 -6.39
C LEU A 159 1.65 21.95 -6.59
N ALA A 160 0.63 21.95 -7.45
CA ALA A 160 -0.19 23.14 -7.69
C ALA A 160 -0.95 23.60 -6.44
N LEU A 161 -1.41 22.65 -5.62
CA LEU A 161 -2.15 22.92 -4.39
C LEU A 161 -1.23 23.11 -3.16
N SER A 162 0.08 23.01 -3.32
CA SER A 162 1.05 23.07 -2.21
C SER A 162 1.01 24.40 -1.42
N THR A 163 0.54 25.47 -2.06
CA THR A 163 0.36 26.79 -1.42
C THR A 163 -0.92 26.90 -0.60
N ILE A 164 -1.88 25.98 -0.82
CA ILE A 164 -3.18 26.00 -0.16
C ILE A 164 -3.11 25.12 1.09
N GLN A 165 -3.12 25.76 2.24
CA GLN A 165 -3.02 25.06 3.54
C GLN A 165 -4.39 24.56 4.01
N THR A 166 -4.97 23.60 3.28
CA THR A 166 -6.22 22.95 3.66
C THR A 166 -6.09 21.43 3.60
N ALA A 167 -6.84 20.72 4.44
CA ALA A 167 -6.88 19.26 4.43
C ALA A 167 -7.29 18.70 3.04
N LEU A 168 -8.24 19.36 2.38
CA LEU A 168 -8.69 18.98 1.03
C LEU A 168 -7.58 19.08 -0.02
N ALA A 169 -6.74 20.12 0.03
CA ALA A 169 -5.66 20.32 -0.92
C ALA A 169 -4.60 19.20 -0.85
N LEU A 170 -4.38 18.62 0.33
CA LEU A 170 -3.50 17.48 0.52
C LEU A 170 -4.17 16.16 0.14
N MET A 171 -5.43 15.97 0.55
CA MET A 171 -6.10 14.67 0.49
C MET A 171 -6.70 14.36 -0.89
N LEU A 172 -7.17 15.38 -1.63
CA LEU A 172 -7.77 15.19 -2.94
C LEU A 172 -6.80 14.61 -3.99
N PRO A 173 -5.55 15.09 -4.11
CA PRO A 173 -4.57 14.43 -4.98
C PRO A 173 -4.33 12.96 -4.60
N MET A 174 -4.35 12.64 -3.31
CA MET A 174 -4.11 11.27 -2.84
C MET A 174 -5.26 10.33 -3.18
N LEU A 175 -6.51 10.79 -3.17
CA LEU A 175 -7.65 10.01 -3.67
C LEU A 175 -7.48 9.67 -5.16
N ILE A 176 -6.99 10.63 -5.95
CA ILE A 176 -6.68 10.41 -7.37
C ILE A 176 -5.52 9.44 -7.54
N ALA A 177 -4.47 9.56 -6.71
CA ALA A 177 -3.34 8.63 -6.72
C ALA A 177 -3.77 7.20 -6.40
N ALA A 178 -4.71 7.01 -5.47
CA ALA A 178 -5.23 5.70 -5.13
C ALA A 178 -5.92 5.01 -6.32
N LEU A 179 -6.68 5.77 -7.14
CA LEU A 179 -7.25 5.27 -8.40
C LEU A 179 -6.16 4.93 -9.42
N GLY A 180 -5.16 5.78 -9.55
CA GLY A 180 -4.02 5.55 -10.45
C GLY A 180 -3.23 4.30 -10.07
N PHE A 181 -2.98 4.08 -8.78
CA PHE A 181 -2.30 2.90 -8.27
C PHE A 181 -3.08 1.61 -8.50
N ALA A 182 -4.41 1.63 -8.38
CA ALA A 182 -5.24 0.45 -8.62
C ALA A 182 -5.24 0.01 -10.10
N LEU A 183 -4.98 0.93 -11.04
CA LEU A 183 -4.94 0.67 -12.49
C LEU A 183 -3.53 0.38 -13.02
N SER A 184 -2.48 0.67 -12.25
CA SER A 184 -1.08 0.44 -12.62
C SER A 184 -0.58 -0.91 -12.14
#